data_bbca0cc3d7624245a9986cf43438d45e
#
_entry.id   bbca0cc3d7624245a9986cf43438d45e
#
_cell.length_a   1.000
_cell.length_b   1.000
_cell.length_c   1.000
_cell.angle_alpha   90.00
_cell.angle_beta   90.00
_cell.angle_gamma   90.00
#
_symmetry.space_group_name_H-M   'P 1'
#
loop_
_entity.id
_entity.type
_entity.pdbx_description
1 polymer ?
#
loop_
_entity_poly.entity_id
_entity_poly.type
_entity_poly.pdbx_seq_one_letter_code
_entity_poly.pdbx_strand_id
1 'polypeptide(L)'
;IKVAVVTGVSGDGQVGQTVARALADNGAALAICARSKDKVEARAEELRQAGARVLAVSGSLTDEAQVARLIDTARAEYGRIDILVNLAGGLTRYKPAVEFSLDDWRAEVDNNLLSAFLVSRAAFPHLQAAGDGVIINFARAGHAQANMVAYNCAKAGIEALTRTLALEGRDLGIRVNAIAPGLVDTASNVAAMKPKDLKRWTKREDIAETVVFLASPAAEGITGQTIAVTGWGI
;
A
#
# COMPACT_ATOMS: atom_id res chain seq x y z
N ILE A 1 16.47 -11.33 8.86
CA ILE A 1 15.09 -10.81 9.02
C ILE A 1 14.88 -9.79 7.92
N LYS A 2 13.80 -9.93 7.13
CA LYS A 2 13.40 -8.93 6.15
C LYS A 2 12.76 -7.73 6.86
N VAL A 3 12.91 -6.54 6.28
CA VAL A 3 12.33 -5.28 6.78
C VAL A 3 11.31 -4.77 5.78
N ALA A 4 10.08 -4.54 6.23
CA ALA A 4 8.99 -4.03 5.39
C ALA A 4 8.56 -2.63 5.83
N VAL A 5 8.52 -1.69 4.89
CA VAL A 5 7.85 -0.40 5.05
C VAL A 5 6.43 -0.53 4.53
N VAL A 6 5.43 -0.27 5.38
CA VAL A 6 4.01 -0.39 5.02
C VAL A 6 3.31 0.95 5.26
N THR A 7 2.81 1.56 4.20
CA THR A 7 2.09 2.83 4.28
C THR A 7 0.59 2.61 4.43
N GLY A 8 -0.13 3.58 5.00
CA GLY A 8 -1.60 3.49 5.14
C GLY A 8 -2.09 2.63 6.32
N VAL A 9 -1.27 2.46 7.35
CA VAL A 9 -1.61 1.64 8.54
C VAL A 9 -2.17 2.54 9.65
N SER A 10 -3.45 2.91 9.58
CA SER A 10 -4.06 3.81 10.56
C SER A 10 -5.35 3.28 11.18
N GLY A 11 -6.20 2.64 10.39
CA GLY A 11 -7.53 2.24 10.81
C GLY A 11 -7.57 0.82 11.34
N ASP A 12 -8.35 0.60 12.38
CA ASP A 12 -8.73 -0.74 12.82
C ASP A 12 -9.67 -1.38 11.78
N GLY A 13 -9.50 -2.70 11.56
CA GLY A 13 -10.29 -3.42 10.56
C GLY A 13 -10.08 -2.93 9.11
N GLN A 14 -8.93 -2.34 8.81
CA GLN A 14 -8.56 -1.89 7.46
C GLN A 14 -7.47 -2.78 6.85
N VAL A 15 -7.33 -2.74 5.53
CA VAL A 15 -6.34 -3.56 4.79
C VAL A 15 -4.91 -3.36 5.33
N GLY A 16 -4.52 -2.12 5.65
CA GLY A 16 -3.16 -1.82 6.12
C GLY A 16 -2.80 -2.54 7.42
N GLN A 17 -3.74 -2.66 8.36
CA GLN A 17 -3.55 -3.42 9.60
C GLN A 17 -3.37 -4.92 9.30
N THR A 18 -4.24 -5.49 8.45
CA THR A 18 -4.18 -6.92 8.10
C THR A 18 -2.89 -7.27 7.35
N VAL A 19 -2.47 -6.42 6.41
CA VAL A 19 -1.20 -6.59 5.68
C VAL A 19 0.01 -6.49 6.61
N ALA A 20 0.04 -5.48 7.48
CA ALA A 20 1.14 -5.31 8.44
C ALA A 20 1.23 -6.53 9.37
N ARG A 21 0.09 -7.04 9.86
CA ARG A 21 0.03 -8.25 10.69
C ARG A 21 0.56 -9.46 9.95
N ALA A 22 0.09 -9.72 8.72
CA ALA A 22 0.53 -10.88 7.95
C ALA A 22 2.04 -10.86 7.65
N LEU A 23 2.61 -9.69 7.33
CA LEU A 23 4.06 -9.57 7.15
C LEU A 23 4.84 -9.83 8.45
N ALA A 24 4.33 -9.34 9.60
CA ALA A 24 4.94 -9.61 10.90
C ALA A 24 4.89 -11.10 11.27
N ASP A 25 3.73 -11.74 11.07
CA ASP A 25 3.52 -13.17 11.33
C ASP A 25 4.43 -14.05 10.45
N ASN A 26 4.87 -13.53 9.28
CA ASN A 26 5.89 -14.13 8.42
C ASN A 26 7.33 -13.65 8.72
N GLY A 27 7.57 -13.06 9.88
CA GLY A 27 8.90 -12.76 10.42
C GLY A 27 9.52 -11.45 9.93
N ALA A 28 8.78 -10.56 9.28
CA ALA A 28 9.29 -9.25 8.91
C ALA A 28 9.32 -8.29 10.11
N ALA A 29 10.38 -7.47 10.22
CA ALA A 29 10.35 -6.26 11.01
C ALA A 29 9.65 -5.15 10.22
N LEU A 30 8.86 -4.30 10.88
CA LEU A 30 7.98 -3.36 10.22
C LEU A 30 8.31 -1.91 10.55
N ALA A 31 8.31 -1.05 9.54
CA ALA A 31 8.10 0.39 9.68
C ALA A 31 6.74 0.73 9.10
N ILE A 32 5.76 1.06 9.95
CA ILE A 32 4.41 1.40 9.52
C ILE A 32 4.19 2.90 9.54
N CYS A 33 3.44 3.41 8.54
CA CYS A 33 3.21 4.83 8.40
C CYS A 33 1.74 5.19 8.20
N ALA A 34 1.33 6.29 8.84
CA ALA A 34 0.07 6.97 8.59
C ALA A 34 0.17 8.45 8.97
N ARG A 35 -0.82 9.28 8.55
CA ARG A 35 -0.84 10.71 8.87
C ARG A 35 -1.08 11.00 10.36
N SER A 36 -1.97 10.26 10.99
CA SER A 36 -2.30 10.42 12.41
C SER A 36 -1.32 9.66 13.29
N LYS A 37 -0.58 10.40 14.15
CA LYS A 37 0.38 9.83 15.10
C LYS A 37 -0.30 8.83 16.03
N ASP A 38 -1.42 9.22 16.64
CA ASP A 38 -2.10 8.37 17.63
C ASP A 38 -2.62 7.07 17.00
N LYS A 39 -3.13 7.15 15.75
CA LYS A 39 -3.64 5.97 15.06
C LYS A 39 -2.53 5.01 14.65
N VAL A 40 -1.43 5.51 14.10
CA VAL A 40 -0.32 4.62 13.69
C VAL A 40 0.35 4.00 14.91
N GLU A 41 0.48 4.75 16.02
CA GLU A 41 1.04 4.23 17.26
C GLU A 41 0.14 3.16 17.89
N ALA A 42 -1.19 3.36 17.89
CA ALA A 42 -2.11 2.33 18.35
C ALA A 42 -1.97 1.01 17.57
N ARG A 43 -1.82 1.10 16.24
CA ARG A 43 -1.58 -0.10 15.39
C ARG A 43 -0.21 -0.74 15.67
N ALA A 44 0.81 0.08 15.90
CA ALA A 44 2.13 -0.43 16.27
C ALA A 44 2.11 -1.16 17.61
N GLU A 45 1.41 -0.62 18.59
CA GLU A 45 1.30 -1.23 19.92
C GLU A 45 0.58 -2.58 19.86
N GLU A 46 -0.51 -2.70 19.11
CA GLU A 46 -1.19 -3.98 18.89
C GLU A 46 -0.27 -5.05 18.27
N LEU A 47 0.54 -4.63 17.29
CA LEU A 47 1.50 -5.53 16.64
C LEU A 47 2.64 -5.92 17.59
N ARG A 48 3.14 -4.99 18.42
CA ARG A 48 4.18 -5.26 19.43
C ARG A 48 3.68 -6.24 20.51
N GLN A 49 2.43 -6.06 20.98
CA GLN A 49 1.79 -6.99 21.93
C GLN A 49 1.64 -8.39 21.34
N ALA A 50 1.54 -8.51 20.03
CA ALA A 50 1.57 -9.77 19.31
C ALA A 50 3.00 -10.31 19.04
N GLY A 51 4.04 -9.64 19.56
CA GLY A 51 5.44 -10.08 19.44
C GLY A 51 6.18 -9.53 18.20
N ALA A 52 5.58 -8.65 17.41
CA ALA A 52 6.22 -8.10 16.22
C ALA A 52 7.23 -6.97 16.57
N ARG A 53 8.28 -6.86 15.77
CA ARG A 53 9.20 -5.71 15.79
C ARG A 53 8.63 -4.61 14.92
N VAL A 54 8.12 -3.53 15.53
CA VAL A 54 7.39 -2.48 14.80
C VAL A 54 7.85 -1.09 15.21
N LEU A 55 8.16 -0.27 14.20
CA LEU A 55 8.40 1.16 14.28
C LEU A 55 7.18 1.89 13.70
N ALA A 56 6.63 2.84 14.44
CA ALA A 56 5.56 3.72 13.96
C ALA A 56 6.14 5.08 13.52
N VAL A 57 5.79 5.52 12.32
CA VAL A 57 6.19 6.84 11.81
C VAL A 57 4.94 7.59 11.33
N SER A 58 4.68 8.76 11.89
CA SER A 58 3.59 9.62 11.40
C SER A 58 4.10 10.62 10.37
N GLY A 59 3.34 10.81 9.28
CA GLY A 59 3.71 11.79 8.27
C GLY A 59 2.80 11.81 7.05
N SER A 60 2.85 12.92 6.30
CA SER A 60 2.25 13.03 4.98
C SER A 60 3.18 12.42 3.94
N LEU A 61 2.63 11.55 3.10
CA LEU A 61 3.38 10.91 2.02
C LEU A 61 3.37 11.73 0.72
N THR A 62 2.74 12.91 0.74
CA THR A 62 2.81 13.91 -0.34
C THR A 62 3.83 15.02 -0.05
N ASP A 63 4.56 14.89 1.04
CA ASP A 63 5.64 15.79 1.48
C ASP A 63 6.97 15.04 1.42
N GLU A 64 7.88 15.49 0.57
CA GLU A 64 9.16 14.81 0.32
C GLU A 64 10.04 14.70 1.58
N ALA A 65 10.04 15.73 2.45
CA ALA A 65 10.84 15.72 3.67
C ALA A 65 10.30 14.68 4.68
N GLN A 66 8.98 14.53 4.76
CA GLN A 66 8.36 13.54 5.63
C GLN A 66 8.52 12.12 5.09
N VAL A 67 8.51 11.96 3.75
CA VAL A 67 8.83 10.67 3.11
C VAL A 67 10.29 10.28 3.36
N ALA A 68 11.23 11.21 3.18
CA ALA A 68 12.65 10.98 3.49
C ALA A 68 12.81 10.55 4.95
N ARG A 69 12.19 11.27 5.90
CA ARG A 69 12.21 10.91 7.32
C ARG A 69 11.68 9.50 7.59
N LEU A 70 10.61 9.06 6.92
CA LEU A 70 10.08 7.69 7.06
C LEU A 70 11.14 6.65 6.69
N ILE A 71 11.76 6.82 5.52
CA ILE A 71 12.75 5.88 4.98
C ILE A 71 14.03 5.90 5.83
N ASP A 72 14.53 7.09 6.18
CA ASP A 72 15.73 7.26 7.01
C ASP A 72 15.55 6.65 8.40
N THR A 73 14.37 6.87 9.03
CA THR A 73 14.08 6.31 10.34
C THR A 73 13.99 4.78 10.30
N ALA A 74 13.34 4.21 9.28
CA ALA A 74 13.29 2.76 9.09
C ALA A 74 14.69 2.18 8.85
N ARG A 75 15.51 2.86 8.04
CA ARG A 75 16.88 2.45 7.74
C ARG A 75 17.79 2.56 8.97
N ALA A 76 17.65 3.58 9.77
CA ALA A 76 18.42 3.77 11.00
C ALA A 76 18.10 2.69 12.05
N GLU A 77 16.82 2.35 12.21
CA GLU A 77 16.36 1.34 13.18
C GLU A 77 16.76 -0.08 12.78
N TYR A 78 16.61 -0.45 11.50
CA TYR A 78 16.72 -1.85 11.07
C TYR A 78 17.96 -2.16 10.22
N GLY A 79 18.67 -1.14 9.76
CA GLY A 79 19.88 -1.32 8.94
C GLY A 79 19.61 -1.62 7.47
N ARG A 80 18.37 -1.96 7.05
CA ARG A 80 17.99 -2.33 5.67
C ARG A 80 16.51 -2.08 5.41
N ILE A 81 16.13 -2.10 4.13
CA ILE A 81 14.73 -2.13 3.67
C ILE A 81 14.65 -3.14 2.53
N ASP A 82 13.78 -4.13 2.65
CA ASP A 82 13.61 -5.21 1.68
C ASP A 82 12.29 -5.14 0.94
N ILE A 83 11.25 -4.65 1.61
CA ILE A 83 9.88 -4.66 1.10
C ILE A 83 9.29 -3.28 1.31
N LEU A 84 8.63 -2.76 0.27
CA LEU A 84 7.80 -1.57 0.34
C LEU A 84 6.37 -1.94 -0.07
N VAL A 85 5.39 -1.61 0.77
CA VAL A 85 3.97 -1.74 0.46
C VAL A 85 3.33 -0.35 0.45
N ASN A 86 3.02 0.14 -0.75
CA ASN A 86 2.34 1.42 -0.99
C ASN A 86 0.82 1.23 -0.93
N LEU A 87 0.28 1.17 0.29
CA LEU A 87 -1.14 0.96 0.54
C LEU A 87 -1.88 2.27 0.86
N ALA A 88 -1.15 3.32 1.24
CA ALA A 88 -1.75 4.63 1.51
C ALA A 88 -2.52 5.14 0.29
N GLY A 89 -3.71 5.68 0.54
CA GLY A 89 -4.62 6.17 -0.49
C GLY A 89 -6.06 5.80 -0.19
N GLY A 90 -6.92 6.03 -1.16
CA GLY A 90 -8.35 5.73 -1.07
C GLY A 90 -9.17 6.81 -1.77
N LEU A 91 -10.45 6.51 -2.02
CA LEU A 91 -11.41 7.45 -2.58
C LEU A 91 -11.83 8.46 -1.52
N THR A 92 -11.58 9.73 -1.76
CA THR A 92 -11.96 10.82 -0.85
C THR A 92 -12.94 11.81 -1.47
N ARG A 93 -13.08 11.80 -2.79
CA ARG A 93 -13.97 12.69 -3.56
C ARG A 93 -14.83 11.87 -4.49
N TYR A 94 -16.15 11.95 -4.30
CA TYR A 94 -17.14 11.25 -5.12
C TYR A 94 -18.17 12.25 -5.65
N LYS A 95 -17.99 12.69 -6.90
CA LYS A 95 -18.88 13.65 -7.58
C LYS A 95 -18.63 13.67 -9.10
N PRO A 96 -19.57 14.19 -9.91
CA PRO A 96 -19.41 14.30 -11.36
C PRO A 96 -18.13 15.05 -11.76
N ALA A 97 -17.53 14.67 -12.88
CA ALA A 97 -16.29 15.28 -13.37
C ALA A 97 -16.35 16.80 -13.54
N VAL A 98 -17.51 17.31 -13.97
CA VAL A 98 -17.74 18.75 -14.16
C VAL A 98 -17.76 19.56 -12.85
N GLU A 99 -17.92 18.89 -11.72
CA GLU A 99 -17.94 19.51 -10.39
C GLU A 99 -16.58 19.41 -9.67
N PHE A 100 -15.60 18.70 -10.26
CA PHE A 100 -14.27 18.63 -9.68
C PHE A 100 -13.55 19.97 -9.81
N SER A 101 -13.15 20.56 -8.68
CA SER A 101 -12.19 21.64 -8.69
C SER A 101 -10.78 21.10 -8.98
N LEU A 102 -9.88 21.97 -9.38
CA LEU A 102 -8.47 21.60 -9.57
C LEU A 102 -7.83 21.12 -8.24
N ASP A 103 -8.25 21.69 -7.12
CA ASP A 103 -7.76 21.27 -5.80
C ASP A 103 -8.27 19.90 -5.38
N ASP A 104 -9.54 19.57 -5.70
CA ASP A 104 -10.07 18.20 -5.48
C ASP A 104 -9.33 17.18 -6.34
N TRP A 105 -9.07 17.53 -7.60
CA TRP A 105 -8.28 16.69 -8.51
C TRP A 105 -6.87 16.43 -7.95
N ARG A 106 -6.16 17.50 -7.60
CA ARG A 106 -4.80 17.41 -7.02
C ARG A 106 -4.81 16.56 -5.75
N ALA A 107 -5.69 16.87 -4.81
CA ALA A 107 -5.77 16.14 -3.55
C ALA A 107 -5.99 14.63 -3.75
N GLU A 108 -6.84 14.24 -4.72
CA GLU A 108 -7.12 12.83 -4.99
C GLU A 108 -5.93 12.13 -5.69
N VAL A 109 -5.32 12.79 -6.68
CA VAL A 109 -4.15 12.26 -7.40
C VAL A 109 -2.94 12.20 -6.47
N ASP A 110 -2.69 13.23 -5.69
CA ASP A 110 -1.56 13.30 -4.76
C ASP A 110 -1.67 12.21 -3.67
N ASN A 111 -2.86 12.04 -3.11
CA ASN A 111 -3.08 11.03 -2.07
C ASN A 111 -2.92 9.59 -2.57
N ASN A 112 -3.15 9.31 -3.85
CA ASN A 112 -3.15 7.96 -4.40
C ASN A 112 -1.94 7.64 -5.27
N LEU A 113 -1.44 8.58 -6.08
CA LEU A 113 -0.37 8.34 -7.05
C LEU A 113 0.96 9.01 -6.65
N LEU A 114 0.93 10.32 -6.35
CA LEU A 114 2.15 11.03 -5.93
C LEU A 114 2.76 10.41 -4.69
N SER A 115 1.94 10.06 -3.69
CA SER A 115 2.39 9.40 -2.46
C SER A 115 3.15 8.10 -2.75
N ALA A 116 2.61 7.23 -3.61
CA ALA A 116 3.25 5.98 -3.97
C ALA A 116 4.56 6.21 -4.75
N PHE A 117 4.59 7.19 -5.65
CA PHE A 117 5.80 7.58 -6.38
C PHE A 117 6.89 8.08 -5.44
N LEU A 118 6.58 9.02 -4.55
CA LEU A 118 7.58 9.62 -3.64
C LEU A 118 8.19 8.57 -2.70
N VAL A 119 7.36 7.69 -2.12
CA VAL A 119 7.85 6.65 -1.23
C VAL A 119 8.67 5.60 -2.01
N SER A 120 8.22 5.20 -3.21
CA SER A 120 8.98 4.28 -4.05
C SER A 120 10.34 4.87 -4.43
N ARG A 121 10.38 6.12 -4.88
CA ARG A 121 11.63 6.83 -5.22
C ARG A 121 12.61 6.87 -4.05
N ALA A 122 12.12 7.19 -2.85
CA ALA A 122 12.97 7.26 -1.66
C ALA A 122 13.47 5.88 -1.20
N ALA A 123 12.64 4.84 -1.30
CA ALA A 123 13.02 3.48 -0.89
C ALA A 123 13.89 2.76 -1.93
N PHE A 124 13.85 3.13 -3.20
CA PHE A 124 14.46 2.40 -4.32
C PHE A 124 15.97 2.10 -4.12
N PRO A 125 16.83 3.08 -3.72
CA PRO A 125 18.24 2.79 -3.47
C PRO A 125 18.48 1.78 -2.34
N HIS A 126 17.61 1.76 -1.34
CA HIS A 126 17.71 0.83 -0.20
C HIS A 126 17.26 -0.57 -0.58
N LEU A 127 16.22 -0.69 -1.42
CA LEU A 127 15.77 -1.95 -1.99
C LEU A 127 16.83 -2.56 -2.91
N GLN A 128 17.50 -1.75 -3.72
CA GLN A 128 18.65 -2.17 -4.53
C GLN A 128 19.80 -2.68 -3.64
N ALA A 129 20.14 -1.94 -2.58
CA ALA A 129 21.20 -2.33 -1.66
C ALA A 129 20.89 -3.63 -0.89
N ALA A 130 19.61 -4.00 -0.75
CA ALA A 130 19.19 -5.26 -0.16
C ALA A 130 19.40 -6.46 -1.10
N GLY A 131 19.49 -6.25 -2.42
CA GLY A 131 19.77 -7.25 -3.46
C GLY A 131 18.58 -8.14 -3.88
N ASP A 132 17.45 -8.03 -3.18
CA ASP A 132 16.19 -8.76 -3.42
C ASP A 132 15.03 -7.89 -2.92
N GLY A 133 14.92 -6.72 -3.56
CA GLY A 133 13.95 -5.70 -3.20
C GLY A 133 12.56 -5.99 -3.77
N VAL A 134 11.51 -5.66 -3.03
CA VAL A 134 10.13 -5.81 -3.49
C VAL A 134 9.32 -4.54 -3.25
N ILE A 135 8.63 -4.06 -4.28
CA ILE A 135 7.61 -3.00 -4.16
C ILE A 135 6.24 -3.60 -4.52
N ILE A 136 5.26 -3.37 -3.65
CA ILE A 136 3.87 -3.76 -3.89
C ILE A 136 3.01 -2.51 -3.82
N ASN A 137 2.43 -2.14 -4.96
CA ASN A 137 1.54 -1.00 -5.10
C ASN A 137 0.07 -1.44 -5.00
N PHE A 138 -0.83 -0.50 -4.71
CA PHE A 138 -2.26 -0.77 -4.65
C PHE A 138 -3.01 0.00 -5.74
N ALA A 139 -3.41 -0.71 -6.79
CA ALA A 139 -4.27 -0.27 -7.86
C ALA A 139 -5.77 -0.44 -7.50
N ARG A 140 -6.61 -0.69 -8.47
CA ARG A 140 -8.04 -0.96 -8.30
C ARG A 140 -8.51 -1.94 -9.37
N ALA A 141 -9.25 -2.97 -8.99
CA ALA A 141 -9.89 -3.88 -9.93
C ALA A 141 -11.23 -3.30 -10.46
N GLY A 142 -11.67 -3.88 -11.58
CA GLY A 142 -12.93 -3.55 -12.23
C GLY A 142 -12.86 -2.33 -13.16
N HIS A 143 -14.01 -2.05 -13.79
CA HIS A 143 -14.13 -0.96 -14.76
C HIS A 143 -14.17 0.42 -14.08
N ALA A 144 -13.86 1.46 -14.85
CA ALA A 144 -14.05 2.83 -14.41
C ALA A 144 -15.50 3.08 -14.00
N GLN A 145 -15.69 3.83 -12.94
CA GLN A 145 -17.03 4.20 -12.44
C GLN A 145 -17.20 5.70 -12.53
N ALA A 146 -18.43 6.14 -12.78
CA ALA A 146 -18.80 7.55 -12.73
C ALA A 146 -18.51 8.16 -11.35
N ASN A 147 -18.35 9.46 -11.31
CA ASN A 147 -18.12 10.24 -10.09
C ASN A 147 -16.77 9.99 -9.38
N MET A 148 -15.84 9.30 -10.02
CA MET A 148 -14.54 8.91 -9.46
C MET A 148 -13.39 9.28 -10.41
N VAL A 149 -13.51 10.36 -11.18
CA VAL A 149 -12.59 10.66 -12.29
C VAL A 149 -11.12 10.72 -11.84
N ALA A 150 -10.80 11.53 -10.83
CA ALA A 150 -9.41 11.67 -10.36
C ALA A 150 -8.87 10.38 -9.72
N TYR A 151 -9.70 9.68 -8.95
CA TYR A 151 -9.34 8.40 -8.35
C TYR A 151 -9.07 7.32 -9.40
N ASN A 152 -9.94 7.18 -10.42
CA ASN A 152 -9.74 6.21 -11.50
C ASN A 152 -8.44 6.51 -12.27
N CYS A 153 -8.18 7.80 -12.58
CA CYS A 153 -6.93 8.22 -13.23
C CYS A 153 -5.71 7.90 -12.36
N ALA A 154 -5.76 8.20 -11.06
CA ALA A 154 -4.67 7.91 -10.15
C ALA A 154 -4.39 6.40 -10.05
N LYS A 155 -5.44 5.57 -9.95
CA LYS A 155 -5.29 4.11 -9.85
C LYS A 155 -4.81 3.46 -11.16
N ALA A 156 -5.20 3.99 -12.33
CA ALA A 156 -4.60 3.60 -13.61
C ALA A 156 -3.13 4.04 -13.69
N GLY A 157 -2.81 5.23 -13.15
CA GLY A 157 -1.44 5.72 -13.01
C GLY A 157 -0.55 4.80 -12.14
N ILE A 158 -1.09 4.20 -11.09
CA ILE A 158 -0.38 3.19 -10.27
C ILE A 158 0.03 1.97 -11.11
N GLU A 159 -0.78 1.51 -12.03
CA GLU A 159 -0.41 0.40 -12.91
C GLU A 159 0.73 0.78 -13.86
N ALA A 160 0.69 2.00 -14.42
CA ALA A 160 1.78 2.52 -15.25
C ALA A 160 3.07 2.67 -14.43
N LEU A 161 3.00 3.27 -13.23
CA LEU A 161 4.12 3.39 -12.29
C LEU A 161 4.73 2.03 -11.97
N THR A 162 3.89 1.02 -11.69
CA THR A 162 4.32 -0.35 -11.39
C THR A 162 5.13 -0.95 -12.53
N ARG A 163 4.62 -0.87 -13.76
CA ARG A 163 5.33 -1.38 -14.94
C ARG A 163 6.66 -0.66 -15.20
N THR A 164 6.67 0.66 -15.06
CA THR A 164 7.89 1.45 -15.25
C THR A 164 8.95 1.10 -14.23
N LEU A 165 8.61 1.12 -12.94
CA LEU A 165 9.55 0.77 -11.87
C LEU A 165 10.02 -0.69 -11.95
N ALA A 166 9.20 -1.62 -12.44
CA ALA A 166 9.59 -3.00 -12.67
C ALA A 166 10.68 -3.12 -13.76
N LEU A 167 10.57 -2.33 -14.83
CA LEU A 167 11.60 -2.27 -15.89
C LEU A 167 12.89 -1.65 -15.38
N GLU A 168 12.81 -0.55 -14.62
CA GLU A 168 13.98 0.10 -14.02
C GLU A 168 14.67 -0.76 -12.96
N GLY A 169 13.88 -1.54 -12.19
CA GLY A 169 14.38 -2.41 -11.14
C GLY A 169 14.95 -3.75 -11.59
N ARG A 170 14.67 -4.17 -12.84
CA ARG A 170 14.99 -5.50 -13.37
C ARG A 170 16.46 -5.91 -13.17
N ASP A 171 17.37 -5.04 -13.56
CA ASP A 171 18.81 -5.32 -13.49
C ASP A 171 19.42 -4.93 -12.13
N LEU A 172 18.57 -4.44 -11.22
CA LEU A 172 18.92 -4.01 -9.85
C LEU A 172 18.42 -4.99 -8.78
N GLY A 173 17.83 -6.11 -9.17
CA GLY A 173 17.26 -7.09 -8.24
C GLY A 173 16.00 -6.60 -7.50
N ILE A 174 15.22 -5.71 -8.13
CA ILE A 174 13.98 -5.18 -7.55
C ILE A 174 12.77 -5.66 -8.36
N ARG A 175 11.84 -6.33 -7.71
CA ARG A 175 10.54 -6.70 -8.29
C ARG A 175 9.48 -5.67 -7.89
N VAL A 176 8.65 -5.27 -8.83
CA VAL A 176 7.57 -4.31 -8.58
C VAL A 176 6.27 -4.84 -9.14
N ASN A 177 5.28 -5.03 -8.29
CA ASN A 177 3.95 -5.50 -8.68
C ASN A 177 2.86 -4.63 -8.06
N ALA A 178 1.66 -4.72 -8.58
CA ALA A 178 0.49 -4.11 -8.00
C ALA A 178 -0.56 -5.17 -7.62
N ILE A 179 -1.27 -4.91 -6.54
CA ILE A 179 -2.53 -5.60 -6.21
C ILE A 179 -3.68 -4.66 -6.58
N ALA A 180 -4.67 -5.20 -7.27
CA ALA A 180 -5.90 -4.50 -7.62
C ALA A 180 -7.08 -5.15 -6.87
N PRO A 181 -7.44 -4.63 -5.69
CA PRO A 181 -8.57 -5.15 -4.94
C PRO A 181 -9.91 -4.84 -5.61
N GLY A 182 -10.87 -5.74 -5.44
CA GLY A 182 -12.29 -5.45 -5.64
C GLY A 182 -12.88 -4.64 -4.49
N LEU A 183 -14.16 -4.84 -4.21
CA LEU A 183 -14.81 -4.25 -3.05
C LEU A 183 -14.41 -5.03 -1.78
N VAL A 184 -13.65 -4.38 -0.91
CA VAL A 184 -13.03 -5.02 0.26
C VAL A 184 -13.91 -4.92 1.50
N ASP A 185 -13.93 -5.96 2.31
CA ASP A 185 -14.67 -6.09 3.57
C ASP A 185 -14.08 -5.28 4.74
N THR A 186 -13.53 -4.11 4.44
CA THR A 186 -13.00 -3.22 5.47
C THR A 186 -14.11 -2.73 6.40
N ALA A 187 -13.76 -2.47 7.66
CA ALA A 187 -14.71 -1.92 8.63
C ALA A 187 -15.41 -0.65 8.12
N SER A 188 -14.68 0.22 7.42
CA SER A 188 -15.26 1.44 6.83
C SER A 188 -16.27 1.16 5.70
N ASN A 189 -15.95 0.22 4.79
CA ASN A 189 -16.86 -0.15 3.70
C ASN A 189 -18.12 -0.84 4.23
N VAL A 190 -17.95 -1.76 5.17
CA VAL A 190 -19.09 -2.45 5.82
C VAL A 190 -20.00 -1.45 6.53
N ALA A 191 -19.43 -0.50 7.28
CA ALA A 191 -20.21 0.53 7.97
C ALA A 191 -20.95 1.46 6.99
N ALA A 192 -20.31 1.84 5.88
CA ALA A 192 -20.90 2.74 4.90
C ALA A 192 -21.98 2.07 4.04
N MET A 193 -21.75 0.85 3.59
CA MET A 193 -22.60 0.17 2.59
C MET A 193 -23.64 -0.77 3.23
N LYS A 194 -23.47 -1.16 4.49
CA LYS A 194 -24.37 -2.04 5.26
C LYS A 194 -24.84 -3.26 4.44
N PRO A 195 -23.92 -4.05 3.88
CA PRO A 195 -24.27 -5.18 3.03
C PRO A 195 -25.09 -6.24 3.79
N LYS A 196 -25.97 -6.95 3.08
CA LYS A 196 -26.71 -8.09 3.66
C LYS A 196 -25.79 -9.29 3.94
N ASP A 197 -24.78 -9.49 3.12
CA ASP A 197 -23.71 -10.48 3.31
C ASP A 197 -22.41 -10.02 2.66
N LEU A 198 -21.30 -10.66 2.98
CA LEU A 198 -19.95 -10.35 2.49
C LEU A 198 -19.39 -11.43 1.56
N LYS A 199 -20.18 -12.43 1.16
CA LYS A 199 -19.69 -13.63 0.45
C LYS A 199 -18.98 -13.31 -0.85
N ARG A 200 -19.34 -12.22 -1.53
CA ARG A 200 -18.76 -11.80 -2.80
C ARG A 200 -17.69 -10.72 -2.65
N TRP A 201 -17.50 -10.18 -1.43
CA TRP A 201 -16.51 -9.14 -1.21
C TRP A 201 -15.11 -9.74 -1.13
N THR A 202 -14.13 -8.94 -1.50
CA THR A 202 -12.72 -9.27 -1.29
C THR A 202 -12.42 -9.28 0.19
N LYS A 203 -11.87 -10.36 0.70
CA LYS A 203 -11.42 -10.42 2.09
C LYS A 203 -10.09 -9.70 2.24
N ARG A 204 -9.93 -9.00 3.34
CA ARG A 204 -8.66 -8.33 3.68
C ARG A 204 -7.52 -9.34 3.82
N GLU A 205 -7.84 -10.53 4.31
CA GLU A 205 -6.91 -11.65 4.48
C GLU A 205 -6.39 -12.14 3.14
N ASP A 206 -7.24 -12.29 2.11
CA ASP A 206 -6.82 -12.71 0.76
C ASP A 206 -5.83 -11.70 0.13
N ILE A 207 -6.04 -10.39 0.41
CA ILE A 207 -5.12 -9.34 0.00
C ILE A 207 -3.78 -9.48 0.75
N ALA A 208 -3.83 -9.69 2.06
CA ALA A 208 -2.64 -9.80 2.89
C ALA A 208 -1.80 -11.03 2.52
N GLU A 209 -2.42 -12.18 2.26
CA GLU A 209 -1.76 -13.39 1.76
C GLU A 209 -1.11 -13.16 0.40
N THR A 210 -1.79 -12.42 -0.49
CA THR A 210 -1.22 -12.04 -1.79
C THR A 210 0.01 -11.14 -1.62
N VAL A 211 0.00 -10.19 -0.68
CA VAL A 211 1.17 -9.36 -0.34
C VAL A 211 2.32 -10.24 0.14
N VAL A 212 2.07 -11.16 1.07
CA VAL A 212 3.10 -12.08 1.59
C VAL A 212 3.67 -12.94 0.46
N PHE A 213 2.82 -13.51 -0.40
CA PHE A 213 3.26 -14.27 -1.56
C PHE A 213 4.17 -13.44 -2.49
N LEU A 214 3.73 -12.24 -2.90
CA LEU A 214 4.52 -11.37 -3.77
C LEU A 214 5.84 -10.90 -3.14
N ALA A 215 5.88 -10.78 -1.82
CA ALA A 215 7.08 -10.42 -1.06
C ALA A 215 8.04 -11.61 -0.85
N SER A 216 7.61 -12.82 -1.14
CA SER A 216 8.37 -14.05 -0.92
C SER A 216 9.20 -14.46 -2.15
N PRO A 217 10.20 -15.36 -1.99
CA PRO A 217 10.92 -15.98 -3.10
C PRO A 217 10.03 -16.78 -4.06
N ALA A 218 8.85 -17.26 -3.61
CA ALA A 218 7.92 -17.99 -4.45
C ALA A 218 7.37 -17.15 -5.63
N ALA A 219 7.49 -15.83 -5.55
CA ALA A 219 7.09 -14.88 -6.59
C ALA A 219 8.30 -14.32 -7.39
N GLU A 220 9.48 -14.97 -7.37
CA GLU A 220 10.69 -14.48 -8.03
C GLU A 220 10.50 -14.17 -9.51
N GLY A 221 9.72 -14.97 -10.22
CA GLY A 221 9.40 -14.78 -11.64
C GLY A 221 8.31 -13.73 -11.90
N ILE A 222 7.77 -13.03 -10.90
CA ILE A 222 6.64 -12.12 -11.05
C ILE A 222 7.09 -10.68 -10.82
N THR A 223 7.09 -9.87 -11.88
CA THR A 223 7.36 -8.43 -11.83
C THR A 223 6.59 -7.69 -12.93
N GLY A 224 6.24 -6.42 -12.70
CA GLY A 224 5.48 -5.59 -13.64
C GLY A 224 4.00 -5.95 -13.76
N GLN A 225 3.48 -6.83 -12.90
CA GLN A 225 2.11 -7.34 -12.99
C GLN A 225 1.15 -6.57 -12.08
N THR A 226 -0.11 -6.48 -12.50
CA THR A 226 -1.23 -6.08 -11.66
C THR A 226 -2.11 -7.29 -11.41
N ILE A 227 -2.17 -7.73 -10.16
CA ILE A 227 -2.91 -8.93 -9.74
C ILE A 227 -4.24 -8.51 -9.15
N ALA A 228 -5.32 -8.91 -9.80
CA ALA A 228 -6.66 -8.67 -9.28
C ALA A 228 -6.97 -9.64 -8.13
N VAL A 229 -7.41 -9.08 -7.00
CA VAL A 229 -7.90 -9.82 -5.84
C VAL A 229 -9.33 -9.35 -5.57
N THR A 230 -10.31 -10.05 -6.18
CA THR A 230 -11.70 -9.57 -6.27
C THR A 230 -12.68 -10.38 -5.43
N GLY A 231 -12.22 -11.42 -4.76
CA GLY A 231 -13.11 -12.38 -4.14
C GLY A 231 -13.98 -13.06 -5.20
N TRP A 232 -15.27 -13.19 -4.93
CA TRP A 232 -16.26 -13.74 -5.87
C TRP A 232 -17.14 -12.65 -6.49
N GLY A 233 -16.72 -11.40 -6.45
CA GLY A 233 -17.44 -10.21 -6.91
C GLY A 233 -17.08 -9.74 -8.32
N ILE A 234 -16.57 -10.63 -9.16
CA ILE A 234 -16.24 -10.33 -10.55
C ILE A 234 -17.50 -9.92 -11.34
#